data_7da00d74fe5d33c3e029ca815d7f7a69
#
_entry.id   7da00d74fe5d33c3e029ca815d7f7a69
#
_cell.length_a   1.000
_cell.length_b   1.000
_cell.length_c   1.000
_cell.angle_alpha   90.00
_cell.angle_beta   90.00
_cell.angle_gamma   90.00
#
_symmetry.space_group_name_H-M   'P 1'
#
loop_
_entity.id
_entity.type
_entity.pdbx_description
1 polymer ?
#
loop_
_entity_poly.entity_id
_entity_poly.type
_entity_poly.pdbx_seq_one_letter_code
_entity_poly.pdbx_strand_id
1 'polypeptide(L)'
;MNYQAPLSDMKFILENVVDYNNLSSTNHFEDTSLEMTSAILNEAAKLAEEVLSPLQRVGDLNPAVLENGVVRTSPGFSDGYKAVAEGGWIGVAANPKYGGMGLPLTIQTCVNEMMNGACLSLSLNPLMSQGQIDALEHHANDHIKSLYLPKLISGEWSGTMNLTEPQAGSDVGALTSKANNNNDGSYSISGQKIYISWGDSDFTNNVCHLVLARLPDSAPGTKGISLFIVPKFIPNHDGTLGQKNNLRVVSLEHKVGLHGSPTAVMEYDKAQGWLIGEESQGMKAMFTMMNNARLGVGGEGLGVAEAALQKAVKFASQRTQGKSPTNQTGSIIDFADVRRMLLTMKSKTYAARAICLATAVAIDMSKAEHEKNWVSRAALLTPIAKAFGTETGIEVSNLGIQVHGGMGFIEETGAAQFWRDVRVTSIYEGTNGIQAIDLVSRKLMDG
;
A
#
# COMPACT_ATOMS: atom_id res chain seq x y z
N MET A 1 16.22 -1.57 17.47
CA MET A 1 16.82 -0.48 16.65
C MET A 1 15.65 0.23 16.05
N ASN A 2 15.55 1.52 16.23
CA ASN A 2 14.47 2.28 15.62
C ASN A 2 14.85 2.56 14.14
N TYR A 3 13.90 2.42 13.25
CA TYR A 3 13.97 2.87 11.87
C TYR A 3 14.28 4.37 11.84
N GLN A 4 15.01 4.83 10.85
CA GLN A 4 15.27 6.24 10.58
C GLN A 4 14.81 6.59 9.16
N ALA A 5 14.04 7.64 9.02
CA ALA A 5 13.55 8.08 7.73
C ALA A 5 14.71 8.57 6.84
N PRO A 6 14.81 8.12 5.58
CA PRO A 6 15.91 8.46 4.68
C PRO A 6 15.73 9.84 4.03
N LEU A 7 15.50 10.88 4.83
CA LEU A 7 15.15 12.23 4.37
C LEU A 7 16.18 12.83 3.42
N SER A 8 17.48 12.63 3.70
CA SER A 8 18.54 13.16 2.85
C SER A 8 18.56 12.55 1.45
N ASP A 9 18.30 11.23 1.37
CA ASP A 9 18.22 10.52 0.08
C ASP A 9 16.96 10.94 -0.69
N MET A 10 15.81 11.08 -0.01
CA MET A 10 14.56 11.55 -0.60
C MET A 10 14.74 12.96 -1.16
N LYS A 11 15.27 13.88 -0.36
CA LYS A 11 15.52 15.25 -0.77
C LYS A 11 16.42 15.32 -1.99
N PHE A 12 17.54 14.58 -1.97
CA PHE A 12 18.48 14.54 -3.11
C PHE A 12 17.80 14.08 -4.40
N ILE A 13 16.99 13.01 -4.32
CA ILE A 13 16.29 12.48 -5.50
C ILE A 13 15.23 13.47 -6.01
N LEU A 14 14.45 14.07 -5.12
CA LEU A 14 13.45 15.08 -5.49
C LEU A 14 14.09 16.29 -6.20
N GLU A 15 15.20 16.79 -5.68
CA GLU A 15 15.90 17.97 -6.22
C GLU A 15 16.66 17.68 -7.51
N ASN A 16 17.32 16.50 -7.61
CA ASN A 16 18.37 16.30 -8.61
C ASN A 16 18.09 15.17 -9.61
N VAL A 17 17.08 14.33 -9.37
CA VAL A 17 16.83 13.14 -10.21
C VAL A 17 15.47 13.17 -10.90
N VAL A 18 14.41 13.57 -10.19
CA VAL A 18 13.03 13.47 -10.70
C VAL A 18 12.40 14.79 -11.09
N ASP A 19 13.18 15.88 -11.05
CA ASP A 19 12.76 17.23 -11.45
C ASP A 19 11.48 17.72 -10.72
N TYR A 20 11.46 17.58 -9.40
CA TYR A 20 10.33 17.98 -8.57
C TYR A 20 10.04 19.49 -8.66
N ASN A 21 11.06 20.31 -8.96
CA ASN A 21 10.88 21.75 -9.16
C ASN A 21 9.95 22.06 -10.34
N ASN A 22 10.02 21.28 -11.41
CA ASN A 22 9.10 21.42 -12.54
C ASN A 22 7.66 21.11 -12.11
N LEU A 23 7.45 20.05 -11.33
CA LEU A 23 6.13 19.72 -10.78
C LEU A 23 5.58 20.84 -9.90
N SER A 24 6.38 21.35 -8.95
CA SER A 24 5.97 22.41 -8.02
C SER A 24 5.79 23.78 -8.68
N SER A 25 6.25 23.95 -9.92
CA SER A 25 6.02 25.18 -10.70
C SER A 25 4.71 25.17 -11.50
N THR A 26 4.00 24.04 -11.54
CA THR A 26 2.69 23.95 -12.21
C THR A 26 1.62 24.66 -11.39
N ASN A 27 0.64 25.29 -12.05
CA ASN A 27 -0.48 25.96 -11.37
C ASN A 27 -1.27 25.05 -10.43
N HIS A 28 -1.24 23.73 -10.68
CA HIS A 28 -1.95 22.74 -9.88
C HIS A 28 -1.27 22.49 -8.52
N PHE A 29 0.08 22.63 -8.45
CA PHE A 29 0.89 22.34 -7.28
C PHE A 29 1.81 23.50 -6.86
N GLU A 30 1.47 24.74 -7.20
CA GLU A 30 2.29 25.95 -6.95
C GLU A 30 2.64 26.17 -5.46
N ASP A 31 1.79 25.69 -4.56
CA ASP A 31 2.01 25.80 -3.11
C ASP A 31 2.94 24.70 -2.54
N THR A 32 3.49 23.79 -3.38
CA THR A 32 4.27 22.63 -2.91
C THR A 32 5.77 22.78 -3.14
N SER A 33 6.35 23.88 -2.66
CA SER A 33 7.80 24.11 -2.75
C SER A 33 8.61 22.99 -2.07
N LEU A 34 9.91 22.85 -2.45
CA LEU A 34 10.83 21.90 -1.79
C LEU A 34 10.98 22.18 -0.29
N GLU A 35 10.90 23.44 0.14
CA GLU A 35 10.95 23.81 1.55
C GLU A 35 9.73 23.29 2.30
N MET A 36 8.52 23.53 1.78
CA MET A 36 7.27 23.02 2.34
C MET A 36 7.27 21.47 2.34
N THR A 37 7.67 20.87 1.23
CA THR A 37 7.81 19.40 1.12
C THR A 37 8.75 18.85 2.19
N SER A 38 9.91 19.49 2.40
CA SER A 38 10.86 19.07 3.44
C SER A 38 10.26 19.17 4.84
N ALA A 39 9.47 20.21 5.12
CA ALA A 39 8.79 20.36 6.41
C ALA A 39 7.77 19.22 6.64
N ILE A 40 6.94 18.92 5.63
CA ILE A 40 5.97 17.81 5.68
C ILE A 40 6.67 16.47 5.90
N LEU A 41 7.74 16.18 5.15
CA LEU A 41 8.49 14.94 5.29
C LEU A 41 9.17 14.79 6.65
N ASN A 42 9.61 15.90 7.27
CA ASN A 42 10.14 15.87 8.64
C ASN A 42 9.07 15.47 9.67
N GLU A 43 7.83 15.93 9.54
CA GLU A 43 6.74 15.51 10.44
C GLU A 43 6.35 14.05 10.21
N ALA A 44 6.28 13.61 8.95
CA ALA A 44 6.04 12.20 8.62
C ALA A 44 7.16 11.28 9.16
N ALA A 45 8.42 11.76 9.17
CA ALA A 45 9.54 11.03 9.73
C ALA A 45 9.36 10.80 11.24
N LYS A 46 8.92 11.79 12.00
CA LYS A 46 8.63 11.64 13.44
C LYS A 46 7.57 10.57 13.69
N LEU A 47 6.47 10.59 12.93
CA LEU A 47 5.45 9.55 12.99
C LEU A 47 6.05 8.16 12.74
N ALA A 48 6.82 8.01 11.67
CA ALA A 48 7.43 6.73 11.30
C ALA A 48 8.42 6.22 12.36
N GLU A 49 9.30 7.09 12.84
CA GLU A 49 10.37 6.73 13.76
C GLU A 49 9.88 6.49 15.20
N GLU A 50 9.02 7.37 15.71
CA GLU A 50 8.63 7.40 17.11
C GLU A 50 7.38 6.57 17.41
N VAL A 51 6.43 6.51 16.46
CA VAL A 51 5.13 5.85 16.66
C VAL A 51 5.06 4.50 15.97
N LEU A 52 5.39 4.43 14.67
CA LEU A 52 5.16 3.20 13.89
C LEU A 52 6.31 2.18 14.05
N SER A 53 7.55 2.63 14.05
CA SER A 53 8.72 1.74 14.12
C SER A 53 8.73 0.80 15.36
N PRO A 54 8.31 1.23 16.56
CA PRO A 54 8.15 0.32 17.69
C PRO A 54 7.14 -0.82 17.45
N LEU A 55 6.15 -0.61 16.60
CA LEU A 55 5.07 -1.57 16.32
C LEU A 55 5.47 -2.71 15.38
N GLN A 56 6.55 -2.53 14.59
CA GLN A 56 6.98 -3.50 13.58
C GLN A 56 7.17 -4.91 14.17
N ARG A 57 7.94 -5.02 15.26
CA ARG A 57 8.18 -6.32 15.90
C ARG A 57 7.00 -6.78 16.74
N VAL A 58 6.25 -5.85 17.31
CA VAL A 58 5.03 -6.18 18.08
C VAL A 58 4.01 -6.88 17.18
N GLY A 59 3.79 -6.38 15.96
CA GLY A 59 2.87 -6.98 15.00
C GLY A 59 3.28 -8.38 14.54
N ASP A 60 4.58 -8.65 14.42
CA ASP A 60 5.09 -9.98 14.04
C ASP A 60 4.91 -11.01 15.17
N LEU A 61 5.16 -10.60 16.41
CA LEU A 61 5.07 -11.48 17.59
C LEU A 61 3.64 -11.67 18.12
N ASN A 62 2.74 -10.75 17.80
CA ASN A 62 1.36 -10.77 18.25
C ASN A 62 0.43 -10.66 17.02
N PRO A 63 0.21 -11.74 16.29
CA PRO A 63 -0.63 -11.74 15.08
C PRO A 63 -2.04 -11.21 15.35
N ALA A 64 -2.67 -10.61 14.33
CA ALA A 64 -4.09 -10.34 14.37
C ALA A 64 -4.89 -11.66 14.49
N VAL A 65 -5.94 -11.68 15.29
CA VAL A 65 -6.76 -12.87 15.55
C VAL A 65 -8.26 -12.60 15.36
N LEU A 66 -9.02 -13.61 14.97
CA LEU A 66 -10.47 -13.54 14.90
C LEU A 66 -11.08 -14.13 16.19
N GLU A 67 -11.71 -13.28 17.00
CA GLU A 67 -12.35 -13.68 18.26
C GLU A 67 -13.80 -13.23 18.29
N ASN A 68 -14.72 -14.18 18.45
CA ASN A 68 -16.17 -13.91 18.53
C ASN A 68 -16.71 -13.06 17.37
N GLY A 69 -16.19 -13.29 16.16
CA GLY A 69 -16.59 -12.58 14.94
C GLY A 69 -16.04 -11.15 14.83
N VAL A 70 -15.03 -10.78 15.63
CA VAL A 70 -14.33 -9.51 15.60
C VAL A 70 -12.84 -9.77 15.37
N VAL A 71 -12.23 -9.03 14.45
CA VAL A 71 -10.79 -9.06 14.25
C VAL A 71 -10.14 -8.21 15.34
N ARG A 72 -9.34 -8.86 16.20
CA ARG A 72 -8.51 -8.19 17.20
C ARG A 72 -7.14 -7.93 16.60
N THR A 73 -6.71 -6.68 16.64
CA THR A 73 -5.46 -6.26 16.06
C THR A 73 -4.30 -6.37 17.06
N SER A 74 -3.07 -6.30 16.57
CA SER A 74 -1.87 -6.36 17.39
C SER A 74 -1.83 -5.21 18.41
N PRO A 75 -1.26 -5.41 19.59
CA PRO A 75 -1.14 -4.36 20.62
C PRO A 75 -0.50 -3.08 20.08
N GLY A 76 -1.09 -1.92 20.38
CA GLY A 76 -0.62 -0.60 19.94
C GLY A 76 -0.97 -0.22 18.50
N PHE A 77 -1.51 -1.13 17.67
CA PHE A 77 -1.89 -0.81 16.29
C PHE A 77 -3.03 0.21 16.24
N SER A 78 -3.97 0.16 17.18
CA SER A 78 -5.03 1.17 17.31
C SER A 78 -4.47 2.58 17.50
N ASP A 79 -3.50 2.74 18.43
CA ASP A 79 -2.86 4.04 18.69
C ASP A 79 -2.01 4.50 17.51
N GLY A 80 -1.27 3.56 16.88
CA GLY A 80 -0.51 3.84 15.66
C GLY A 80 -1.39 4.30 14.51
N TYR A 81 -2.50 3.62 14.26
CA TYR A 81 -3.47 4.03 13.24
C TYR A 81 -4.10 5.39 13.55
N LYS A 82 -4.47 5.61 14.82
CA LYS A 82 -5.03 6.88 15.27
C LYS A 82 -4.05 8.05 14.99
N ALA A 83 -2.76 7.86 15.27
CA ALA A 83 -1.74 8.88 14.97
C ALA A 83 -1.62 9.16 13.46
N VAL A 84 -1.73 8.12 12.61
CA VAL A 84 -1.77 8.28 11.14
C VAL A 84 -3.01 9.07 10.71
N ALA A 85 -4.19 8.75 11.26
CA ALA A 85 -5.46 9.39 10.94
C ALA A 85 -5.50 10.86 11.40
N GLU A 86 -5.15 11.13 12.67
CA GLU A 86 -5.14 12.47 13.26
C GLU A 86 -4.11 13.40 12.61
N GLY A 87 -2.99 12.85 12.11
CA GLY A 87 -2.00 13.59 11.32
C GLY A 87 -2.43 13.86 9.88
N GLY A 88 -3.59 13.33 9.44
CA GLY A 88 -4.11 13.50 8.08
C GLY A 88 -3.35 12.70 7.00
N TRP A 89 -2.49 11.76 7.40
CA TRP A 89 -1.58 11.06 6.49
C TRP A 89 -2.29 10.10 5.50
N ILE A 90 -3.56 9.79 5.74
CA ILE A 90 -4.38 9.03 4.77
C ILE A 90 -4.77 9.91 3.60
N GLY A 91 -5.09 11.18 3.86
CA GLY A 91 -5.62 12.13 2.89
C GLY A 91 -4.59 13.04 2.22
N VAL A 92 -3.29 12.71 2.23
CA VAL A 92 -2.22 13.58 1.69
C VAL A 92 -2.50 14.02 0.25
N ALA A 93 -2.83 13.11 -0.66
CA ALA A 93 -3.13 13.43 -2.05
C ALA A 93 -4.64 13.50 -2.37
N ALA A 94 -5.51 13.34 -1.37
CA ALA A 94 -6.96 13.38 -1.54
C ALA A 94 -7.48 14.80 -1.74
N ASN A 95 -8.64 14.91 -2.38
CA ASN A 95 -9.24 16.20 -2.75
C ASN A 95 -9.63 17.03 -1.52
N PRO A 96 -9.21 18.33 -1.44
CA PRO A 96 -9.56 19.23 -0.34
C PRO A 96 -11.07 19.42 -0.15
N LYS A 97 -11.88 19.29 -1.20
CA LYS A 97 -13.35 19.33 -1.12
C LYS A 97 -13.91 18.34 -0.10
N TYR A 98 -13.24 17.23 0.13
CA TYR A 98 -13.66 16.17 1.03
C TYR A 98 -12.77 16.03 2.29
N GLY A 99 -11.90 17.01 2.54
CA GLY A 99 -11.03 17.07 3.71
C GLY A 99 -9.61 16.54 3.49
N GLY A 100 -9.21 16.26 2.24
CA GLY A 100 -7.84 15.92 1.87
C GLY A 100 -6.91 17.13 1.87
N MET A 101 -5.60 16.88 1.78
CA MET A 101 -4.60 17.95 1.72
C MET A 101 -4.36 18.49 0.30
N GLY A 102 -4.74 17.76 -0.75
CA GLY A 102 -4.52 18.15 -2.14
C GLY A 102 -3.05 18.18 -2.57
N LEU A 103 -2.17 17.53 -1.82
CA LEU A 103 -0.73 17.51 -2.10
C LEU A 103 -0.40 16.51 -3.22
N PRO A 104 0.77 16.65 -3.88
CA PRO A 104 1.20 15.69 -4.90
C PRO A 104 1.27 14.24 -4.37
N LEU A 105 0.92 13.28 -5.23
CA LEU A 105 1.16 11.85 -4.98
C LEU A 105 2.63 11.55 -4.69
N THR A 106 3.54 12.38 -5.23
CA THR A 106 4.97 12.32 -4.94
C THR A 106 5.27 12.45 -3.45
N ILE A 107 4.61 13.40 -2.75
CA ILE A 107 4.75 13.57 -1.29
C ILE A 107 4.13 12.36 -0.57
N GLN A 108 2.92 11.94 -0.97
CA GLN A 108 2.29 10.73 -0.40
C GLN A 108 3.18 9.49 -0.57
N THR A 109 3.87 9.36 -1.70
CA THR A 109 4.79 8.22 -1.96
C THR A 109 5.98 8.24 -0.99
N CYS A 110 6.56 9.40 -0.71
CA CYS A 110 7.61 9.53 0.31
C CYS A 110 7.10 9.17 1.72
N VAL A 111 5.92 9.66 2.09
CA VAL A 111 5.28 9.34 3.38
C VAL A 111 5.00 7.85 3.50
N ASN A 112 4.43 7.24 2.47
CA ASN A 112 4.13 5.81 2.45
C ASN A 112 5.42 4.96 2.52
N GLU A 113 6.51 5.35 1.86
CA GLU A 113 7.81 4.67 1.99
C GLU A 113 8.26 4.65 3.46
N MET A 114 8.19 5.80 4.16
CA MET A 114 8.59 5.89 5.56
C MET A 114 7.70 5.03 6.48
N MET A 115 6.39 5.07 6.27
CA MET A 115 5.45 4.23 7.01
C MET A 115 5.70 2.73 6.76
N ASN A 116 5.92 2.34 5.51
CA ASN A 116 6.21 0.94 5.13
C ASN A 116 7.51 0.43 5.74
N GLY A 117 8.56 1.26 5.74
CA GLY A 117 9.84 0.92 6.38
C GLY A 117 9.73 0.80 7.90
N ALA A 118 8.89 1.62 8.51
CA ALA A 118 8.66 1.64 9.96
C ALA A 118 7.80 0.47 10.42
N CYS A 119 6.63 0.22 9.79
CA CYS A 119 5.73 -0.88 10.15
C CYS A 119 4.83 -1.27 8.96
N LEU A 120 5.32 -2.16 8.09
CA LEU A 120 4.59 -2.56 6.88
C LEU A 120 3.19 -3.13 7.20
N SER A 121 3.07 -3.97 8.24
CA SER A 121 1.80 -4.62 8.58
C SER A 121 0.67 -3.63 8.86
N LEU A 122 0.95 -2.51 9.54
CA LEU A 122 -0.04 -1.48 9.82
C LEU A 122 -0.26 -0.57 8.60
N SER A 123 0.81 -0.24 7.89
CA SER A 123 0.78 0.70 6.73
C SER A 123 -0.09 0.22 5.58
N LEU A 124 -0.34 -1.09 5.47
CA LEU A 124 -1.26 -1.63 4.47
C LEU A 124 -2.71 -1.12 4.64
N ASN A 125 -3.16 -0.78 5.87
CA ASN A 125 -4.52 -0.28 6.08
C ASN A 125 -4.73 1.11 5.43
N PRO A 126 -3.94 2.15 5.76
CA PRO A 126 -4.08 3.44 5.08
C PRO A 126 -3.83 3.35 3.57
N LEU A 127 -2.93 2.48 3.10
CA LEU A 127 -2.70 2.29 1.66
C LEU A 127 -3.95 1.79 0.93
N MET A 128 -4.68 0.82 1.49
CA MET A 128 -5.95 0.35 0.92
C MET A 128 -7.00 1.46 0.90
N SER A 129 -7.10 2.25 1.98
CA SER A 129 -8.01 3.39 2.06
C SER A 129 -7.67 4.48 1.02
N GLN A 130 -6.38 4.80 0.81
CA GLN A 130 -5.92 5.75 -0.22
C GLN A 130 -6.34 5.32 -1.62
N GLY A 131 -6.16 4.04 -1.96
CA GLY A 131 -6.60 3.50 -3.25
C GLY A 131 -8.11 3.55 -3.43
N GLN A 132 -8.88 3.27 -2.38
CA GLN A 132 -10.34 3.38 -2.40
C GLN A 132 -10.81 4.82 -2.55
N ILE A 133 -10.17 5.79 -1.87
CA ILE A 133 -10.46 7.21 -2.01
C ILE A 133 -10.30 7.63 -3.47
N ASP A 134 -9.17 7.31 -4.09
CA ASP A 134 -8.89 7.62 -5.51
C ASP A 134 -9.96 7.00 -6.45
N ALA A 135 -10.33 5.75 -6.25
CA ALA A 135 -11.38 5.09 -7.04
C ALA A 135 -12.75 5.76 -6.88
N LEU A 136 -13.14 6.14 -5.64
CA LEU A 136 -14.41 6.81 -5.39
C LEU A 136 -14.43 8.24 -5.95
N GLU A 137 -13.34 8.99 -5.83
CA GLU A 137 -13.22 10.34 -6.40
C GLU A 137 -13.46 10.34 -7.92
N HIS A 138 -12.96 9.32 -8.62
CA HIS A 138 -13.07 9.25 -10.08
C HIS A 138 -14.39 8.63 -10.57
N HIS A 139 -14.95 7.66 -9.86
CA HIS A 139 -16.00 6.80 -10.42
C HIS A 139 -17.32 6.85 -9.65
N ALA A 140 -17.35 7.25 -8.37
CA ALA A 140 -18.59 7.30 -7.60
C ALA A 140 -19.45 8.50 -7.98
N ASN A 141 -20.77 8.37 -7.75
CA ASN A 141 -21.68 9.51 -7.84
C ASN A 141 -21.52 10.47 -6.64
N ASP A 142 -22.08 11.68 -6.74
CA ASP A 142 -21.88 12.73 -5.73
C ASP A 142 -22.43 12.34 -4.35
N HIS A 143 -23.51 11.56 -4.28
CA HIS A 143 -24.05 11.07 -3.02
C HIS A 143 -23.06 10.15 -2.29
N ILE A 144 -22.51 9.16 -2.99
CA ILE A 144 -21.50 8.25 -2.43
C ILE A 144 -20.23 9.02 -2.05
N LYS A 145 -19.76 9.93 -2.90
CA LYS A 145 -18.59 10.78 -2.59
C LYS A 145 -18.79 11.56 -1.29
N SER A 146 -19.93 12.23 -1.17
CA SER A 146 -20.23 13.07 0.01
C SER A 146 -20.34 12.27 1.30
N LEU A 147 -20.82 11.03 1.22
CA LEU A 147 -21.04 10.15 2.37
C LEU A 147 -19.75 9.44 2.83
N TYR A 148 -18.97 8.93 1.89
CA TYR A 148 -17.83 8.04 2.19
C TYR A 148 -16.48 8.75 2.24
N LEU A 149 -16.21 9.70 1.31
CA LEU A 149 -14.87 10.29 1.19
C LEU A 149 -14.41 11.02 2.46
N PRO A 150 -15.23 11.88 3.12
CA PRO A 150 -14.79 12.55 4.34
C PRO A 150 -14.41 11.58 5.46
N LYS A 151 -15.13 10.47 5.57
CA LYS A 151 -14.90 9.44 6.60
C LYS A 151 -13.67 8.57 6.32
N LEU A 152 -13.42 8.25 5.05
CA LEU A 152 -12.23 7.51 4.63
C LEU A 152 -10.97 8.37 4.73
N ILE A 153 -11.04 9.64 4.32
CA ILE A 153 -9.94 10.60 4.36
C ILE A 153 -9.52 10.91 5.80
N SER A 154 -10.49 11.10 6.69
CA SER A 154 -10.21 11.31 8.12
C SER A 154 -9.72 10.06 8.86
N GLY A 155 -9.82 8.88 8.25
CA GLY A 155 -9.49 7.61 8.89
C GLY A 155 -10.55 7.12 9.90
N GLU A 156 -11.70 7.78 10.01
CA GLU A 156 -12.82 7.29 10.83
C GLU A 156 -13.32 5.93 10.30
N TRP A 157 -13.35 5.78 8.99
CA TRP A 157 -13.62 4.52 8.29
C TRP A 157 -12.39 4.09 7.51
N SER A 158 -12.23 2.77 7.31
CA SER A 158 -11.17 2.20 6.47
C SER A 158 -11.75 1.57 5.20
N GLY A 159 -10.91 1.51 4.17
CA GLY A 159 -11.24 0.95 2.87
C GLY A 159 -10.53 -0.36 2.59
N THR A 160 -11.17 -1.25 1.82
CA THR A 160 -10.58 -2.50 1.36
C THR A 160 -10.93 -2.80 -0.10
N MET A 161 -10.14 -3.67 -0.71
CA MET A 161 -10.31 -4.12 -2.09
C MET A 161 -10.61 -5.63 -2.12
N ASN A 162 -11.78 -6.01 -2.65
CA ASN A 162 -12.29 -7.38 -2.64
C ASN A 162 -12.48 -7.93 -4.06
N LEU A 163 -11.41 -8.48 -4.63
CA LEU A 163 -11.39 -9.06 -5.98
C LEU A 163 -11.41 -10.58 -5.94
N THR A 164 -10.39 -11.13 -5.27
CA THR A 164 -9.96 -12.53 -5.36
C THR A 164 -10.99 -13.49 -4.75
N GLU A 165 -11.25 -14.57 -5.47
CA GLU A 165 -12.03 -15.72 -5.02
C GLU A 165 -11.19 -17.00 -5.10
N PRO A 166 -11.56 -18.11 -4.47
CA PRO A 166 -10.75 -19.34 -4.49
C PRO A 166 -10.36 -19.82 -5.89
N GLN A 167 -11.21 -19.63 -6.90
CA GLN A 167 -10.98 -20.01 -8.29
C GLN A 167 -10.53 -18.82 -9.18
N ALA A 168 -10.52 -17.58 -8.66
CA ALA A 168 -10.32 -16.38 -9.44
C ALA A 168 -9.30 -15.44 -8.75
N GLY A 169 -8.02 -15.73 -8.93
CA GLY A 169 -6.90 -14.88 -8.51
C GLY A 169 -6.39 -14.02 -9.67
N SER A 170 -5.37 -14.50 -10.39
CA SER A 170 -4.86 -13.81 -11.59
C SER A 170 -5.90 -13.74 -12.71
N ASP A 171 -6.73 -14.79 -12.86
CA ASP A 171 -7.92 -14.76 -13.73
C ASP A 171 -9.14 -14.22 -12.98
N VAL A 172 -9.18 -12.90 -12.81
CA VAL A 172 -10.33 -12.21 -12.19
C VAL A 172 -11.62 -12.45 -12.98
N GLY A 173 -11.52 -12.73 -14.29
CA GLY A 173 -12.64 -13.05 -15.16
C GLY A 173 -13.46 -14.27 -14.71
N ALA A 174 -12.88 -15.15 -13.90
CA ALA A 174 -13.52 -16.35 -13.39
C ALA A 174 -14.31 -16.13 -12.07
N LEU A 175 -14.42 -14.91 -11.56
CA LEU A 175 -15.18 -14.62 -10.33
C LEU A 175 -16.66 -14.99 -10.48
N THR A 176 -17.26 -15.46 -9.38
CA THR A 176 -18.62 -15.98 -9.29
C THR A 176 -19.53 -15.23 -8.33
N SER A 177 -19.01 -14.30 -7.52
CA SER A 177 -19.82 -13.43 -6.67
C SER A 177 -20.89 -12.71 -7.48
N LYS A 178 -22.11 -12.62 -6.92
CA LYS A 178 -23.31 -12.10 -7.60
C LYS A 178 -23.81 -10.83 -6.93
N ALA A 179 -24.37 -9.94 -7.74
CA ALA A 179 -25.09 -8.75 -7.30
C ALA A 179 -26.49 -8.75 -7.92
N ASN A 180 -27.54 -8.70 -7.08
CA ASN A 180 -28.92 -8.61 -7.54
C ASN A 180 -29.48 -7.25 -7.18
N ASN A 181 -30.15 -6.58 -8.14
CA ASN A 181 -30.77 -5.28 -7.93
C ASN A 181 -31.97 -5.39 -6.99
N ASN A 182 -32.02 -4.54 -5.97
CA ASN A 182 -33.11 -4.48 -4.99
C ASN A 182 -34.26 -3.53 -5.41
N ASN A 183 -34.14 -2.85 -6.55
CA ASN A 183 -35.09 -1.85 -7.09
C ASN A 183 -35.25 -0.59 -6.21
N ASP A 184 -34.35 -0.34 -5.29
CA ASP A 184 -34.27 0.86 -4.43
C ASP A 184 -32.96 1.63 -4.60
N GLY A 185 -32.17 1.31 -5.64
CA GLY A 185 -30.86 1.87 -5.92
C GLY A 185 -29.71 1.12 -5.23
N SER A 186 -30.03 0.12 -4.41
CA SER A 186 -29.04 -0.79 -3.80
C SER A 186 -29.02 -2.16 -4.48
N TYR A 187 -28.03 -2.96 -4.13
CA TYR A 187 -27.82 -4.32 -4.62
C TYR A 187 -27.58 -5.28 -3.47
N SER A 188 -28.05 -6.51 -3.58
CA SER A 188 -27.73 -7.63 -2.71
C SER A 188 -26.52 -8.39 -3.22
N ILE A 189 -25.40 -8.30 -2.51
CA ILE A 189 -24.12 -8.92 -2.87
C ILE A 189 -24.00 -10.27 -2.15
N SER A 190 -23.67 -11.34 -2.91
CA SER A 190 -23.49 -12.68 -2.36
C SER A 190 -22.26 -13.35 -2.97
N GLY A 191 -21.45 -13.98 -2.13
CA GLY A 191 -20.23 -14.68 -2.52
C GLY A 191 -19.18 -14.67 -1.44
N GLN A 192 -18.03 -15.26 -1.75
CA GLN A 192 -16.87 -15.29 -0.86
C GLN A 192 -15.66 -14.64 -1.52
N LYS A 193 -14.93 -13.83 -0.77
CA LYS A 193 -13.68 -13.21 -1.17
C LYS A 193 -12.56 -13.68 -0.25
N ILE A 194 -11.38 -13.95 -0.81
CA ILE A 194 -10.23 -14.43 -0.05
C ILE A 194 -9.05 -13.47 -0.18
N TYR A 195 -8.10 -13.57 0.75
CA TYR A 195 -6.89 -12.75 0.82
C TYR A 195 -7.18 -11.25 0.96
N ILE A 196 -8.23 -10.89 1.68
CA ILE A 196 -8.62 -9.50 1.86
C ILE A 196 -7.79 -8.87 2.97
N SER A 197 -6.84 -8.02 2.59
CA SER A 197 -6.03 -7.24 3.53
C SER A 197 -6.92 -6.28 4.30
N TRP A 198 -6.81 -6.31 5.63
CA TRP A 198 -7.58 -5.48 6.54
C TRP A 198 -9.11 -5.58 6.34
N GLY A 199 -9.60 -6.79 6.00
CA GLY A 199 -11.03 -7.04 5.79
C GLY A 199 -11.92 -6.70 6.99
N ASP A 200 -11.35 -6.62 8.19
CA ASP A 200 -11.98 -6.07 9.39
C ASP A 200 -10.90 -5.60 10.37
N SER A 201 -11.28 -4.74 11.32
CA SER A 201 -10.45 -4.27 12.42
C SER A 201 -11.30 -3.87 13.61
N ASP A 202 -10.69 -3.73 14.80
CA ASP A 202 -11.32 -3.27 16.02
C ASP A 202 -11.02 -1.80 16.37
N PHE A 203 -10.39 -1.06 15.45
CA PHE A 203 -10.02 0.35 15.68
C PHE A 203 -10.69 1.35 14.73
N THR A 204 -11.34 0.93 13.64
CA THR A 204 -12.14 1.81 12.80
C THR A 204 -13.63 1.62 13.05
N ASN A 205 -14.39 2.70 12.97
CA ASN A 205 -15.84 2.65 13.22
C ASN A 205 -16.58 1.87 12.13
N ASN A 206 -16.05 1.86 10.91
CA ASN A 206 -16.60 1.11 9.78
C ASN A 206 -15.48 0.62 8.86
N VAL A 207 -15.73 -0.48 8.16
CA VAL A 207 -14.89 -0.96 7.06
C VAL A 207 -15.73 -0.97 5.79
N CYS A 208 -15.28 -0.27 4.77
CA CYS A 208 -15.98 -0.11 3.50
C CYS A 208 -15.28 -0.94 2.43
N HIS A 209 -15.96 -1.95 1.88
CA HIS A 209 -15.39 -2.89 0.93
C HIS A 209 -15.73 -2.46 -0.50
N LEU A 210 -14.73 -2.31 -1.39
CA LEU A 210 -14.96 -2.29 -2.83
C LEU A 210 -14.97 -3.73 -3.35
N VAL A 211 -16.14 -4.21 -3.77
CA VAL A 211 -16.38 -5.62 -4.10
C VAL A 211 -16.69 -5.77 -5.59
N LEU A 212 -15.92 -6.62 -6.28
CA LEU A 212 -16.25 -7.04 -7.65
C LEU A 212 -17.29 -8.16 -7.62
N ALA A 213 -18.38 -7.99 -8.37
CA ALA A 213 -19.44 -8.98 -8.52
C ALA A 213 -20.09 -8.89 -9.89
N ARG A 214 -20.89 -9.93 -10.24
CA ARG A 214 -21.61 -10.02 -11.52
C ARG A 214 -23.10 -9.76 -11.32
N LEU A 215 -23.65 -8.97 -12.23
CA LEU A 215 -25.10 -8.87 -12.38
C LEU A 215 -25.66 -10.12 -13.11
N PRO A 216 -26.94 -10.44 -12.91
CA PRO A 216 -27.63 -11.44 -13.73
C PRO A 216 -27.45 -11.12 -15.23
N ASP A 217 -27.27 -12.14 -16.05
CA ASP A 217 -27.15 -12.05 -17.51
C ASP A 217 -25.98 -11.18 -18.01
N SER A 218 -25.02 -10.83 -17.15
CA SER A 218 -23.81 -10.10 -17.53
C SER A 218 -22.88 -10.94 -18.41
N ALA A 219 -22.12 -10.27 -19.31
CA ALA A 219 -21.18 -10.93 -20.19
C ALA A 219 -20.14 -11.77 -19.41
N PRO A 220 -19.66 -12.91 -19.96
CA PRO A 220 -18.61 -13.70 -19.33
C PRO A 220 -17.26 -12.94 -19.32
N GLY A 221 -16.32 -13.40 -18.50
CA GLY A 221 -15.00 -12.82 -18.39
C GLY A 221 -15.02 -11.44 -17.70
N THR A 222 -14.00 -10.64 -17.91
CA THR A 222 -13.83 -9.33 -17.25
C THR A 222 -14.84 -8.27 -17.67
N LYS A 223 -15.46 -8.43 -18.86
CA LYS A 223 -16.42 -7.46 -19.43
C LYS A 223 -17.79 -7.44 -18.75
N GLY A 224 -18.13 -8.44 -17.93
CA GLY A 224 -19.40 -8.50 -17.20
C GLY A 224 -19.27 -8.22 -15.70
N ILE A 225 -18.13 -7.67 -15.26
CA ILE A 225 -17.88 -7.41 -13.85
C ILE A 225 -18.25 -5.97 -13.50
N SER A 226 -19.01 -5.80 -12.41
CA SER A 226 -19.37 -4.52 -11.83
C SER A 226 -18.68 -4.31 -10.47
N LEU A 227 -18.54 -3.07 -10.03
CA LEU A 227 -17.93 -2.70 -8.76
C LEU A 227 -18.98 -2.15 -7.80
N PHE A 228 -18.94 -2.59 -6.56
CA PHE A 228 -19.89 -2.18 -5.52
C PHE A 228 -19.15 -1.73 -4.26
N ILE A 229 -19.66 -0.67 -3.61
CA ILE A 229 -19.27 -0.34 -2.24
C ILE A 229 -20.21 -1.05 -1.27
N VAL A 230 -19.64 -1.83 -0.35
CA VAL A 230 -20.38 -2.67 0.60
C VAL A 230 -19.80 -2.40 2.00
N PRO A 231 -20.44 -1.53 2.82
CA PRO A 231 -19.94 -1.20 4.15
C PRO A 231 -20.28 -2.28 5.18
N LYS A 232 -19.46 -2.44 6.23
CA LYS A 232 -19.72 -3.32 7.39
C LYS A 232 -20.95 -2.85 8.17
N PHE A 233 -21.08 -1.55 8.36
CA PHE A 233 -22.28 -0.92 8.88
C PHE A 233 -22.84 0.02 7.82
N ILE A 234 -24.12 -0.14 7.50
CA ILE A 234 -24.82 0.68 6.50
C ILE A 234 -24.95 2.10 7.06
N PRO A 235 -24.36 3.12 6.41
CA PRO A 235 -24.48 4.47 6.92
C PRO A 235 -25.89 5.04 6.68
N ASN A 236 -26.36 5.83 7.63
CA ASN A 236 -27.54 6.67 7.47
C ASN A 236 -27.23 7.85 6.53
N HIS A 237 -28.25 8.58 6.06
CA HIS A 237 -28.06 9.72 5.18
C HIS A 237 -27.23 10.87 5.79
N ASP A 238 -27.18 10.95 7.13
CA ASP A 238 -26.40 11.94 7.88
C ASP A 238 -24.94 11.49 8.16
N GLY A 239 -24.55 10.29 7.66
CA GLY A 239 -23.22 9.72 7.86
C GLY A 239 -23.01 9.03 9.20
N THR A 240 -24.05 8.91 10.04
CA THR A 240 -23.99 8.07 11.24
C THR A 240 -24.07 6.59 10.88
N LEU A 241 -23.57 5.72 11.77
CA LEU A 241 -23.65 4.28 11.56
C LEU A 241 -25.08 3.79 11.75
N GLY A 242 -25.60 3.07 10.77
CA GLY A 242 -26.89 2.38 10.85
C GLY A 242 -26.74 0.92 11.21
N GLN A 243 -27.57 0.07 10.62
CA GLN A 243 -27.58 -1.35 10.92
C GLN A 243 -26.32 -2.07 10.41
N LYS A 244 -25.94 -3.16 11.10
CA LYS A 244 -24.89 -4.06 10.63
C LYS A 244 -25.31 -4.74 9.34
N ASN A 245 -24.42 -4.76 8.36
CA ASN A 245 -24.67 -5.41 7.08
C ASN A 245 -24.43 -6.93 7.16
N ASN A 246 -24.99 -7.67 6.22
CA ASN A 246 -24.90 -9.13 6.13
C ASN A 246 -23.57 -9.58 5.49
N LEU A 247 -22.48 -9.20 6.11
CA LEU A 247 -21.14 -9.65 5.77
C LEU A 247 -20.37 -10.02 7.04
N ARG A 248 -19.39 -10.90 6.89
CA ARG A 248 -18.55 -11.32 8.01
C ARG A 248 -17.18 -11.80 7.56
N VAL A 249 -16.24 -11.72 8.47
CA VAL A 249 -14.97 -12.46 8.38
C VAL A 249 -15.25 -13.91 8.76
N VAL A 250 -14.89 -14.84 7.89
CA VAL A 250 -15.01 -16.29 8.12
C VAL A 250 -13.78 -16.82 8.83
N SER A 251 -12.60 -16.39 8.39
CA SER A 251 -11.30 -16.76 8.96
C SER A 251 -10.24 -15.73 8.59
N LEU A 252 -9.11 -15.79 9.29
CA LEU A 252 -7.88 -15.10 8.92
C LEU A 252 -6.85 -16.12 8.43
N GLU A 253 -6.06 -15.71 7.44
CA GLU A 253 -4.99 -16.53 6.90
C GLU A 253 -3.77 -16.59 7.83
N HIS A 254 -3.23 -17.78 8.04
CA HIS A 254 -1.95 -17.99 8.71
C HIS A 254 -0.83 -17.86 7.68
N LYS A 255 -0.04 -16.78 7.76
CA LYS A 255 0.88 -16.36 6.71
C LYS A 255 2.33 -16.51 7.10
N VAL A 256 3.23 -16.50 6.10
CA VAL A 256 4.69 -16.51 6.28
C VAL A 256 5.18 -15.22 6.98
N GLY A 257 4.54 -14.09 6.70
CA GLY A 257 4.86 -12.77 7.26
C GLY A 257 3.63 -11.89 7.33
N LEU A 258 3.82 -10.61 7.66
CA LEU A 258 2.75 -9.63 7.86
C LEU A 258 1.73 -10.11 8.90
N HIS A 259 2.20 -10.70 9.99
CA HIS A 259 1.35 -11.34 10.99
C HIS A 259 0.40 -10.33 11.66
N GLY A 260 0.83 -9.07 11.84
CA GLY A 260 0.01 -8.00 12.37
C GLY A 260 -1.04 -7.45 11.40
N SER A 261 -0.93 -7.75 10.09
CA SER A 261 -1.92 -7.36 9.08
C SER A 261 -2.95 -8.48 8.91
N PRO A 262 -4.21 -8.33 9.34
CA PRO A 262 -5.23 -9.34 9.13
C PRO A 262 -5.49 -9.51 7.62
N THR A 263 -5.45 -10.76 7.17
CA THR A 263 -5.79 -11.15 5.79
C THR A 263 -6.99 -12.06 5.86
N ALA A 264 -8.15 -11.56 5.49
CA ALA A 264 -9.44 -12.18 5.77
C ALA A 264 -9.99 -13.01 4.60
N VAL A 265 -10.71 -14.05 4.94
CA VAL A 265 -11.75 -14.65 4.11
C VAL A 265 -13.06 -13.96 4.46
N MET A 266 -13.66 -13.27 3.48
CA MET A 266 -14.90 -12.51 3.65
C MET A 266 -16.07 -13.27 3.04
N GLU A 267 -17.20 -13.34 3.75
CA GLU A 267 -18.47 -13.85 3.25
C GLU A 267 -19.49 -12.72 3.16
N TYR A 268 -20.17 -12.66 2.03
CA TYR A 268 -21.27 -11.77 1.73
C TYR A 268 -22.54 -12.60 1.54
N ASP A 269 -23.55 -12.44 2.43
CA ASP A 269 -24.83 -13.13 2.35
C ASP A 269 -25.94 -12.12 2.10
N LYS A 270 -26.16 -11.79 0.82
CA LYS A 270 -27.09 -10.72 0.40
C LYS A 270 -26.76 -9.38 1.07
N ALA A 271 -25.46 -9.12 1.26
CA ALA A 271 -24.99 -7.86 1.83
C ALA A 271 -25.40 -6.68 0.95
N GLN A 272 -25.94 -5.63 1.56
CA GLN A 272 -26.37 -4.44 0.84
C GLN A 272 -25.17 -3.63 0.38
N GLY A 273 -25.18 -3.24 -0.92
CA GLY A 273 -24.12 -2.45 -1.53
C GLY A 273 -24.67 -1.52 -2.61
N TRP A 274 -23.84 -0.60 -3.06
CA TRP A 274 -24.18 0.38 -4.09
C TRP A 274 -23.16 0.34 -5.23
N LEU A 275 -23.67 0.47 -6.47
CA LEU A 275 -22.85 0.45 -7.68
C LEU A 275 -21.88 1.65 -7.72
N ILE A 276 -20.63 1.37 -8.06
CA ILE A 276 -19.61 2.38 -8.34
C ILE A 276 -19.32 2.43 -9.83
N GLY A 277 -19.55 3.60 -10.43
CA GLY A 277 -19.48 3.78 -11.88
C GLY A 277 -20.70 3.19 -12.58
N GLU A 278 -20.48 2.50 -13.70
CA GLU A 278 -21.51 1.91 -14.53
C GLU A 278 -21.51 0.38 -14.43
N GLU A 279 -22.65 -0.24 -14.72
CA GLU A 279 -22.76 -1.70 -14.80
C GLU A 279 -21.78 -2.26 -15.85
N SER A 280 -21.15 -3.37 -15.53
CA SER A 280 -20.15 -4.03 -16.39
C SER A 280 -18.86 -3.21 -16.66
N GLN A 281 -18.66 -2.10 -15.94
CA GLN A 281 -17.45 -1.27 -15.99
C GLN A 281 -16.61 -1.38 -14.69
N GLY A 282 -16.90 -2.37 -13.84
CA GLY A 282 -16.24 -2.53 -12.56
C GLY A 282 -14.71 -2.70 -12.65
N MET A 283 -14.22 -3.35 -13.70
CA MET A 283 -12.78 -3.47 -13.93
C MET A 283 -12.10 -2.12 -14.19
N LYS A 284 -12.75 -1.23 -14.95
CA LYS A 284 -12.22 0.12 -15.21
C LYS A 284 -12.06 0.92 -13.90
N ALA A 285 -13.10 0.90 -13.06
CA ALA A 285 -13.07 1.58 -11.76
C ALA A 285 -12.05 0.94 -10.81
N MET A 286 -11.96 -0.40 -10.78
CA MET A 286 -11.00 -1.12 -9.96
C MET A 286 -9.55 -0.90 -10.43
N PHE A 287 -9.30 -0.71 -11.72
CA PHE A 287 -7.95 -0.39 -12.23
C PHE A 287 -7.43 0.95 -11.71
N THR A 288 -8.28 1.93 -11.42
CA THR A 288 -7.86 3.17 -10.77
C THR A 288 -7.24 2.87 -9.40
N MET A 289 -7.93 2.10 -8.56
CA MET A 289 -7.41 1.65 -7.27
C MET A 289 -6.14 0.80 -7.43
N MET A 290 -6.15 -0.17 -8.36
CA MET A 290 -5.02 -1.06 -8.60
C MET A 290 -3.76 -0.35 -9.10
N ASN A 291 -3.87 0.70 -9.91
CA ASN A 291 -2.71 1.44 -10.39
C ASN A 291 -2.07 2.26 -9.26
N ASN A 292 -2.89 2.87 -8.39
CA ASN A 292 -2.42 3.49 -7.16
C ASN A 292 -1.74 2.45 -6.26
N ALA A 293 -2.40 1.31 -6.03
CA ALA A 293 -1.85 0.21 -5.24
C ALA A 293 -0.53 -0.33 -5.81
N ARG A 294 -0.36 -0.43 -7.14
CA ARG A 294 0.89 -0.91 -7.76
C ARG A 294 2.10 -0.04 -7.43
N LEU A 295 1.95 1.29 -7.48
CA LEU A 295 3.01 2.20 -7.03
C LEU A 295 3.25 2.05 -5.53
N GLY A 296 2.18 2.00 -4.73
CA GLY A 296 2.26 1.77 -3.28
C GLY A 296 3.01 0.48 -2.94
N VAL A 297 2.73 -0.63 -3.64
CA VAL A 297 3.40 -1.93 -3.46
C VAL A 297 4.88 -1.88 -3.86
N GLY A 298 5.24 -1.09 -4.89
CA GLY A 298 6.64 -0.77 -5.17
C GLY A 298 7.31 -0.08 -3.98
N GLY A 299 6.58 0.87 -3.36
CA GLY A 299 6.99 1.58 -2.13
C GLY A 299 7.07 0.68 -0.89
N GLU A 300 6.25 -0.38 -0.78
CA GLU A 300 6.37 -1.38 0.29
C GLU A 300 7.71 -2.13 0.21
N GLY A 301 8.04 -2.63 -0.99
CA GLY A 301 9.33 -3.29 -1.22
C GLY A 301 10.52 -2.37 -0.92
N LEU A 302 10.41 -1.12 -1.35
CA LEU A 302 11.41 -0.07 -1.09
C LEU A 302 11.55 0.23 0.41
N GLY A 303 10.47 0.45 1.13
CA GLY A 303 10.48 0.75 2.58
C GLY A 303 11.10 -0.37 3.38
N VAL A 304 10.75 -1.63 3.08
CA VAL A 304 11.35 -2.80 3.73
C VAL A 304 12.83 -2.93 3.37
N ALA A 305 13.23 -2.65 2.12
CA ALA A 305 14.64 -2.65 1.71
C ALA A 305 15.46 -1.65 2.54
N GLU A 306 14.93 -0.43 2.72
CA GLU A 306 15.59 0.60 3.53
C GLU A 306 15.75 0.15 5.00
N ALA A 307 14.70 -0.36 5.61
CA ALA A 307 14.75 -0.84 7.00
C ALA A 307 15.73 -2.01 7.18
N ALA A 308 15.73 -2.97 6.25
CA ALA A 308 16.65 -4.10 6.26
C ALA A 308 18.12 -3.66 6.07
N LEU A 309 18.37 -2.69 5.17
CA LEU A 309 19.69 -2.10 4.97
C LEU A 309 20.20 -1.42 6.24
N GLN A 310 19.40 -0.58 6.87
CA GLN A 310 19.78 0.12 8.10
C GLN A 310 20.14 -0.87 9.21
N LYS A 311 19.35 -1.92 9.38
CA LYS A 311 19.62 -2.97 10.35
C LYS A 311 20.91 -3.72 10.05
N ALA A 312 21.16 -4.05 8.78
CA ALA A 312 22.39 -4.73 8.34
C ALA A 312 23.64 -3.87 8.54
N VAL A 313 23.58 -2.57 8.18
CA VAL A 313 24.70 -1.62 8.40
C VAL A 313 25.03 -1.51 9.88
N LYS A 314 24.02 -1.35 10.74
CA LYS A 314 24.23 -1.27 12.21
C LYS A 314 24.86 -2.55 12.75
N PHE A 315 24.33 -3.71 12.36
CA PHE A 315 24.91 -4.99 12.79
C PHE A 315 26.37 -5.12 12.33
N ALA A 316 26.65 -4.84 11.06
CA ALA A 316 27.99 -4.96 10.49
C ALA A 316 29.00 -4.00 11.13
N SER A 317 28.57 -2.81 11.56
CA SER A 317 29.43 -1.84 12.24
C SER A 317 29.77 -2.21 13.69
N GLN A 318 28.92 -3.01 14.34
CA GLN A 318 29.07 -3.39 15.75
C GLN A 318 29.65 -4.80 15.93
N ARG A 319 29.40 -5.72 15.00
CA ARG A 319 29.83 -7.12 15.09
C ARG A 319 31.31 -7.25 14.83
N THR A 320 32.04 -7.73 15.83
CA THR A 320 33.47 -8.02 15.74
C THR A 320 33.69 -9.49 15.43
N GLN A 321 34.40 -9.83 14.33
CA GLN A 321 34.73 -11.21 13.99
C GLN A 321 35.89 -11.27 13.01
N GLY A 322 36.88 -12.12 13.30
CA GLY A 322 38.04 -12.33 12.44
C GLY A 322 39.01 -11.13 12.36
N LYS A 323 39.93 -11.20 11.43
CA LYS A 323 40.90 -10.11 11.10
C LYS A 323 40.85 -9.85 9.61
N SER A 324 40.68 -8.58 9.22
CA SER A 324 40.75 -8.12 7.84
C SER A 324 42.07 -7.38 7.60
N PRO A 325 42.66 -7.41 6.40
CA PRO A 325 43.83 -6.60 6.06
C PRO A 325 43.61 -5.09 6.22
N THR A 326 42.35 -4.67 6.12
CA THR A 326 41.91 -3.28 6.23
C THR A 326 41.20 -3.00 7.55
N ASN A 327 41.37 -3.87 8.57
CA ASN A 327 40.62 -3.84 9.82
C ASN A 327 40.93 -2.59 10.65
N GLN A 328 40.28 -1.48 10.31
CA GLN A 328 40.42 -0.21 11.00
C GLN A 328 39.53 -0.13 12.24
N THR A 329 38.31 -0.70 12.18
CA THR A 329 37.31 -0.65 13.24
C THR A 329 37.24 -1.93 14.08
N GLY A 330 37.80 -3.05 13.61
CA GLY A 330 37.69 -4.37 14.21
C GLY A 330 36.33 -5.04 13.95
N SER A 331 35.44 -4.42 13.21
CA SER A 331 34.09 -4.93 12.90
C SER A 331 34.02 -5.60 11.52
N ILE A 332 32.97 -6.39 11.29
CA ILE A 332 32.80 -7.12 10.02
C ILE A 332 32.57 -6.19 8.82
N ILE A 333 32.19 -4.94 9.02
CA ILE A 333 32.03 -3.96 7.95
C ILE A 333 33.33 -3.73 7.16
N ASP A 334 34.48 -4.06 7.72
CA ASP A 334 35.79 -3.92 7.06
C ASP A 334 36.10 -5.05 6.07
N PHE A 335 35.32 -6.15 6.07
CA PHE A 335 35.50 -7.21 5.10
C PHE A 335 34.92 -6.84 3.73
N ALA A 336 35.67 -7.14 2.67
CA ALA A 336 35.32 -6.78 1.31
C ALA A 336 33.95 -7.35 0.87
N ASP A 337 33.63 -8.59 1.26
CA ASP A 337 32.35 -9.22 0.94
C ASP A 337 31.16 -8.56 1.64
N VAL A 338 31.32 -8.20 2.92
CA VAL A 338 30.30 -7.46 3.67
C VAL A 338 30.06 -6.10 3.04
N ARG A 339 31.13 -5.37 2.68
CA ARG A 339 31.04 -4.09 1.96
C ARG A 339 30.31 -4.25 0.63
N ARG A 340 30.63 -5.27 -0.14
CA ARG A 340 29.95 -5.57 -1.40
C ARG A 340 28.46 -5.76 -1.19
N MET A 341 28.06 -6.56 -0.20
CA MET A 341 26.64 -6.77 0.12
C MET A 341 25.94 -5.47 0.51
N LEU A 342 26.51 -4.69 1.43
CA LEU A 342 25.94 -3.42 1.88
C LEU A 342 25.84 -2.39 0.76
N LEU A 343 26.83 -2.29 -0.12
CA LEU A 343 26.80 -1.41 -1.29
C LEU A 343 25.74 -1.86 -2.30
N THR A 344 25.59 -3.18 -2.53
CA THR A 344 24.52 -3.73 -3.37
C THR A 344 23.15 -3.37 -2.79
N MET A 345 22.95 -3.57 -1.49
CA MET A 345 21.72 -3.20 -0.80
C MET A 345 21.41 -1.71 -0.96
N LYS A 346 22.38 -0.83 -0.69
CA LYS A 346 22.23 0.64 -0.80
C LYS A 346 21.90 1.07 -2.22
N SER A 347 22.64 0.59 -3.22
CA SER A 347 22.45 1.00 -4.62
C SER A 347 21.09 0.57 -5.16
N LYS A 348 20.64 -0.65 -4.84
CA LYS A 348 19.32 -1.14 -5.25
C LYS A 348 18.17 -0.39 -4.57
N THR A 349 18.27 -0.15 -3.25
CA THR A 349 17.29 0.65 -2.51
C THR A 349 17.19 2.06 -3.09
N TYR A 350 18.33 2.68 -3.39
CA TYR A 350 18.39 4.02 -3.98
C TYR A 350 17.75 4.07 -5.38
N ALA A 351 18.04 3.08 -6.22
CA ALA A 351 17.46 2.97 -7.55
C ALA A 351 15.93 2.74 -7.48
N ALA A 352 15.46 1.89 -6.55
CA ALA A 352 14.02 1.66 -6.34
C ALA A 352 13.31 2.94 -5.92
N ARG A 353 13.90 3.73 -5.02
CA ARG A 353 13.37 5.04 -4.59
C ARG A 353 13.27 6.00 -5.77
N ALA A 354 14.31 6.11 -6.57
CA ALA A 354 14.32 6.98 -7.75
C ALA A 354 13.23 6.57 -8.76
N ILE A 355 13.02 5.27 -9.00
CA ILE A 355 11.98 4.76 -9.90
C ILE A 355 10.57 5.04 -9.34
N CYS A 356 10.33 4.78 -8.05
CA CYS A 356 9.04 5.05 -7.43
C CYS A 356 8.70 6.56 -7.47
N LEU A 357 9.65 7.42 -7.13
CA LEU A 357 9.45 8.87 -7.16
C LEU A 357 9.30 9.41 -8.59
N ALA A 358 10.07 8.89 -9.57
CA ALA A 358 9.87 9.24 -10.98
C ALA A 358 8.48 8.84 -11.50
N THR A 359 7.95 7.70 -11.01
CA THR A 359 6.60 7.26 -11.35
C THR A 359 5.56 8.19 -10.74
N ALA A 360 5.72 8.56 -9.46
CA ALA A 360 4.82 9.47 -8.77
C ALA A 360 4.79 10.85 -9.45
N VAL A 361 5.96 11.43 -9.75
CA VAL A 361 6.07 12.69 -10.49
C VAL A 361 5.38 12.61 -11.86
N ALA A 362 5.56 11.50 -12.60
CA ALA A 362 4.90 11.34 -13.90
C ALA A 362 3.36 11.28 -13.77
N ILE A 363 2.83 10.65 -12.70
CA ILE A 363 1.40 10.63 -12.41
C ILE A 363 0.90 12.04 -12.06
N ASP A 364 1.60 12.76 -11.20
CA ASP A 364 1.24 14.13 -10.80
C ASP A 364 1.27 15.10 -11.99
N MET A 365 2.33 15.03 -12.81
CA MET A 365 2.44 15.84 -14.04
C MET A 365 1.31 15.52 -15.04
N SER A 366 0.89 14.26 -15.13
CA SER A 366 -0.23 13.87 -15.99
C SER A 366 -1.56 14.48 -15.53
N LYS A 367 -1.72 14.74 -14.23
CA LYS A 367 -2.88 15.43 -13.66
C LYS A 367 -2.79 16.95 -13.84
N ALA A 368 -1.59 17.52 -13.67
CA ALA A 368 -1.37 18.96 -13.72
C ALA A 368 -1.43 19.52 -15.16
N GLU A 369 -0.82 18.85 -16.13
CA GLU A 369 -0.65 19.36 -17.50
C GLU A 369 -1.51 18.65 -18.53
N HIS A 370 -2.07 17.47 -18.22
CA HIS A 370 -2.86 16.63 -19.12
C HIS A 370 -2.15 16.26 -20.45
N GLU A 371 -0.82 16.39 -20.52
CA GLU A 371 -0.05 16.07 -21.70
C GLU A 371 0.08 14.56 -21.92
N LYS A 372 -0.09 14.12 -23.18
CA LYS A 372 -0.02 12.71 -23.55
C LYS A 372 1.31 12.05 -23.14
N ASN A 373 2.42 12.79 -23.20
CA ASN A 373 3.73 12.28 -22.82
C ASN A 373 3.80 11.88 -21.34
N TRP A 374 3.23 12.68 -20.43
CA TRP A 374 3.21 12.37 -19.00
C TRP A 374 2.29 11.18 -18.69
N VAL A 375 1.14 11.10 -19.36
CA VAL A 375 0.22 9.95 -19.24
C VAL A 375 0.91 8.67 -19.69
N SER A 376 1.59 8.68 -20.83
CA SER A 376 2.34 7.51 -21.35
C SER A 376 3.49 7.13 -20.43
N ARG A 377 4.24 8.12 -19.91
CA ARG A 377 5.35 7.90 -18.97
C ARG A 377 4.88 7.27 -17.67
N ALA A 378 3.81 7.78 -17.08
CA ALA A 378 3.20 7.21 -15.87
C ALA A 378 2.75 5.77 -16.09
N ALA A 379 2.09 5.50 -17.23
CA ALA A 379 1.64 4.17 -17.60
C ALA A 379 2.80 3.18 -17.78
N LEU A 380 3.90 3.62 -18.40
CA LEU A 380 5.13 2.82 -18.60
C LEU A 380 5.82 2.50 -17.27
N LEU A 381 6.00 3.50 -16.40
CA LEU A 381 6.79 3.36 -15.19
C LEU A 381 6.06 2.56 -14.09
N THR A 382 4.72 2.57 -14.04
CA THR A 382 3.95 1.90 -12.97
C THR A 382 4.27 0.41 -12.83
N PRO A 383 4.23 -0.45 -13.89
CA PRO A 383 4.61 -1.86 -13.74
C PRO A 383 6.10 -2.04 -13.42
N ILE A 384 6.97 -1.14 -13.87
CA ILE A 384 8.41 -1.16 -13.55
C ILE A 384 8.62 -0.87 -12.07
N ALA A 385 7.99 0.19 -11.53
CA ALA A 385 8.09 0.57 -10.12
C ALA A 385 7.64 -0.58 -9.20
N LYS A 386 6.49 -1.21 -9.51
CA LYS A 386 5.98 -2.34 -8.76
C LYS A 386 6.94 -3.53 -8.79
N ALA A 387 7.38 -3.97 -9.95
CA ALA A 387 8.22 -5.15 -10.07
C ALA A 387 9.63 -4.90 -9.49
N PHE A 388 10.26 -3.79 -9.84
CA PHE A 388 11.62 -3.48 -9.37
C PHE A 388 11.66 -3.21 -7.86
N GLY A 389 10.68 -2.46 -7.32
CA GLY A 389 10.61 -2.17 -5.88
C GLY A 389 10.45 -3.44 -5.05
N THR A 390 9.54 -4.32 -5.45
CA THR A 390 9.27 -5.57 -4.72
C THR A 390 10.42 -6.59 -4.81
N GLU A 391 11.04 -6.76 -5.99
CA GLU A 391 12.23 -7.60 -6.13
C GLU A 391 13.42 -7.04 -5.33
N THR A 392 13.57 -5.72 -5.32
CA THR A 392 14.59 -5.04 -4.48
C THR A 392 14.34 -5.33 -3.00
N GLY A 393 13.10 -5.24 -2.52
CA GLY A 393 12.74 -5.56 -1.14
C GLY A 393 13.14 -6.98 -0.75
N ILE A 394 12.83 -7.96 -1.59
CA ILE A 394 13.16 -9.38 -1.37
C ILE A 394 14.68 -9.59 -1.37
N GLU A 395 15.39 -9.06 -2.34
CA GLU A 395 16.84 -9.26 -2.46
C GLU A 395 17.59 -8.57 -1.32
N VAL A 396 17.24 -7.32 -1.01
CA VAL A 396 17.90 -6.55 0.04
C VAL A 396 17.65 -7.17 1.42
N SER A 397 16.42 -7.58 1.73
CA SER A 397 16.13 -8.26 2.99
C SER A 397 16.85 -9.61 3.12
N ASN A 398 16.97 -10.37 2.02
CA ASN A 398 17.75 -11.62 1.99
C ASN A 398 19.26 -11.36 2.22
N LEU A 399 19.83 -10.32 1.58
CA LEU A 399 21.21 -9.91 1.85
C LEU A 399 21.38 -9.43 3.29
N GLY A 400 20.36 -8.78 3.87
CA GLY A 400 20.33 -8.40 5.28
C GLY A 400 20.50 -9.60 6.22
N ILE A 401 19.78 -10.70 5.95
CA ILE A 401 19.97 -11.97 6.69
C ILE A 401 21.40 -12.46 6.54
N GLN A 402 21.94 -12.45 5.33
CA GLN A 402 23.30 -12.92 5.03
C GLN A 402 24.38 -12.11 5.77
N VAL A 403 24.24 -10.77 5.82
CA VAL A 403 25.14 -9.88 6.59
C VAL A 403 25.15 -10.22 8.08
N HIS A 404 24.00 -10.61 8.65
CA HIS A 404 23.90 -11.03 10.05
C HIS A 404 24.52 -12.43 10.32
N GLY A 405 24.82 -13.20 9.27
CA GLY A 405 25.33 -14.57 9.42
C GLY A 405 24.36 -15.46 10.21
N GLY A 406 24.86 -16.31 11.10
CA GLY A 406 24.02 -17.18 11.94
C GLY A 406 22.93 -16.42 12.72
N MET A 407 23.23 -15.21 13.18
CA MET A 407 22.25 -14.35 13.87
C MET A 407 21.10 -13.92 12.95
N GLY A 408 21.30 -13.86 11.65
CA GLY A 408 20.24 -13.54 10.67
C GLY A 408 19.20 -14.64 10.56
N PHE A 409 19.53 -15.87 10.93
CA PHE A 409 18.62 -17.03 10.94
C PHE A 409 17.86 -17.18 12.27
N ILE A 410 18.21 -16.36 13.27
CA ILE A 410 17.57 -16.37 14.59
C ILE A 410 16.45 -15.33 14.61
N GLU A 411 15.21 -15.78 14.87
CA GLU A 411 14.00 -14.93 14.83
C GLU A 411 14.07 -13.72 15.75
N GLU A 412 14.67 -13.86 16.96
CA GLU A 412 14.78 -12.80 17.94
C GLU A 412 15.57 -11.58 17.44
N THR A 413 16.46 -11.77 16.45
CA THR A 413 17.17 -10.64 15.83
C THR A 413 16.27 -9.76 15.01
N GLY A 414 15.15 -10.31 14.49
CA GLY A 414 14.21 -9.64 13.61
C GLY A 414 14.77 -9.32 12.22
N ALA A 415 15.91 -9.91 11.81
CA ALA A 415 16.42 -9.72 10.45
C ALA A 415 15.58 -10.48 9.43
N ALA A 416 15.18 -11.71 9.77
CA ALA A 416 14.34 -12.56 8.92
C ALA A 416 12.91 -12.00 8.74
N GLN A 417 12.39 -11.23 9.69
CA GLN A 417 11.06 -10.63 9.59
C GLN A 417 10.92 -9.78 8.31
N PHE A 418 11.88 -8.95 7.96
CA PHE A 418 11.82 -8.12 6.75
C PHE A 418 11.64 -8.96 5.49
N TRP A 419 12.34 -10.09 5.38
CA TRP A 419 12.20 -11.00 4.26
C TRP A 419 10.84 -11.70 4.24
N ARG A 420 10.35 -12.14 5.40
CA ARG A 420 9.02 -12.76 5.52
C ARG A 420 7.92 -11.78 5.14
N ASP A 421 7.98 -10.55 5.64
CA ASP A 421 6.96 -9.53 5.42
C ASP A 421 6.91 -9.06 3.95
N VAL A 422 8.07 -8.85 3.33
CA VAL A 422 8.12 -8.34 1.94
C VAL A 422 7.81 -9.40 0.89
N ARG A 423 7.87 -10.70 1.24
CA ARG A 423 7.77 -11.79 0.25
C ARG A 423 6.47 -11.76 -0.56
N VAL A 424 5.37 -11.33 0.03
CA VAL A 424 4.07 -11.28 -0.63
C VAL A 424 3.98 -10.17 -1.68
N THR A 425 4.79 -9.11 -1.58
CA THR A 425 4.70 -7.93 -2.45
C THR A 425 4.93 -8.24 -3.93
N SER A 426 5.73 -9.25 -4.27
CA SER A 426 5.91 -9.72 -5.64
C SER A 426 4.76 -10.61 -6.16
N ILE A 427 3.82 -10.99 -5.28
CA ILE A 427 2.72 -11.92 -5.58
C ILE A 427 1.40 -11.16 -5.80
N TYR A 428 0.98 -10.33 -4.84
CA TYR A 428 -0.32 -9.65 -4.90
C TYR A 428 -0.30 -8.40 -5.81
N GLU A 429 -1.47 -7.78 -6.00
CA GLU A 429 -1.71 -6.61 -6.88
C GLU A 429 -1.24 -6.84 -8.34
N GLY A 430 -1.36 -8.09 -8.79
CA GLY A 430 -0.77 -8.60 -10.02
C GLY A 430 0.68 -9.00 -9.82
N THR A 431 0.97 -10.29 -10.04
CA THR A 431 2.33 -10.83 -9.89
C THR A 431 3.34 -10.05 -10.73
N ASN A 432 4.63 -10.12 -10.39
CA ASN A 432 5.67 -9.48 -11.20
C ASN A 432 5.69 -9.99 -12.65
N GLY A 433 5.30 -11.28 -12.89
CA GLY A 433 5.08 -11.80 -14.23
C GLY A 433 3.95 -11.07 -14.98
N ILE A 434 2.84 -10.75 -14.29
CA ILE A 434 1.75 -9.93 -14.88
C ILE A 434 2.23 -8.51 -15.17
N GLN A 435 3.05 -7.90 -14.32
CA GLN A 435 3.65 -6.58 -14.58
C GLN A 435 4.52 -6.62 -15.84
N ALA A 436 5.33 -7.67 -16.01
CA ALA A 436 6.15 -7.85 -17.22
C ALA A 436 5.29 -8.01 -18.49
N ILE A 437 4.21 -8.78 -18.42
CA ILE A 437 3.26 -8.93 -19.53
C ILE A 437 2.58 -7.60 -19.85
N ASP A 438 2.11 -6.87 -18.84
CA ASP A 438 1.46 -5.55 -19.00
C ASP A 438 2.42 -4.54 -19.66
N LEU A 439 3.68 -4.50 -19.20
CA LEU A 439 4.72 -3.66 -19.78
C LEU A 439 4.92 -3.94 -21.27
N VAL A 440 5.17 -5.21 -21.64
CA VAL A 440 5.53 -5.56 -23.02
C VAL A 440 4.32 -5.52 -23.94
N SER A 441 3.17 -6.14 -23.56
CA SER A 441 2.05 -6.32 -24.45
C SER A 441 1.11 -5.12 -24.56
N ARG A 442 1.16 -4.18 -23.61
CA ARG A 442 0.27 -3.01 -23.60
C ARG A 442 1.02 -1.69 -23.62
N LYS A 443 2.05 -1.52 -22.75
CA LYS A 443 2.69 -0.20 -22.58
C LYS A 443 3.73 0.11 -23.66
N LEU A 444 4.46 -0.89 -24.14
CA LEU A 444 5.44 -0.72 -25.22
C LEU A 444 4.83 -0.83 -26.62
N MET A 445 3.68 -1.50 -26.76
CA MET A 445 3.05 -1.68 -28.07
C MET A 445 2.07 -0.55 -28.43
N ASP A 446 1.50 0.13 -27.43
CA ASP A 446 0.54 1.23 -27.60
C ASP A 446 1.23 2.62 -27.70
N GLY A 447 2.51 2.72 -27.53
CA GLY A 447 3.35 3.93 -27.59
C GLY A 447 4.15 4.02 -28.82
#